data_3ea8686437435d56ed8e143f3eb8f0a6
#
_entry.id   3ea8686437435d56ed8e143f3eb8f0a6
#
_cell.length_a   1.000
_cell.length_b   1.000
_cell.length_c   1.000
_cell.angle_alpha   90.00
_cell.angle_beta   90.00
_cell.angle_gamma   90.00
#
_symmetry.space_group_name_H-M   'P 1'
#
loop_
_entity.id
_entity.type
_entity.pdbx_description
1 polymer ?
#
loop_
_entity_poly.entity_id
_entity_poly.type
_entity_poly.pdbx_seq_one_letter_code
_entity_poly.pdbx_strand_id
1 'polypeptide(L)'
;MSKVVESNVTNRRQAMKCLLWGGAGVLWTFAGGVPRPLRLGGEAEAGEVRGFTFGQISDSHIGFKAGAHPSAEDTLADAVAQMAAMQPQFVIHSGDVSHLSAAEQFAVAGEIMQGVKRDVFYVPGEHDTIGDDGKLFFERFGRGHGTGGWYSFDAHGVHFVGLVNVVNLTSTGLGSIGAAQIAWLKNDLKGRASSTPIVVFAHMPLWSIYPQWGWGTADAAPVLATLRRFGSVTVLNGHIHQVIQKVEGNVTYHTAYSTAFPQPAPGVGPGPGPLKVPADELKAMLGIRRLEVVSDRVALTDKTLAQ
;
A
#
# COMPACT_ATOMS: atom_id res chain seq x y z
N MET A 1 33.97 -28.74 -60.24
CA MET A 1 34.30 -28.73 -58.78
C MET A 1 33.36 -27.78 -58.04
N SER A 2 32.28 -28.33 -57.48
CA SER A 2 31.24 -27.58 -56.76
C SER A 2 31.57 -27.62 -55.29
N LYS A 3 31.73 -26.45 -54.65
CA LYS A 3 31.88 -26.35 -53.22
C LYS A 3 30.46 -26.28 -52.55
N VAL A 4 30.16 -27.32 -51.79
CA VAL A 4 29.00 -27.40 -50.96
C VAL A 4 29.21 -26.43 -49.74
N VAL A 5 28.30 -25.50 -49.57
CA VAL A 5 28.24 -24.65 -48.38
C VAL A 5 27.46 -25.42 -47.30
N GLU A 6 28.14 -25.88 -46.27
CA GLU A 6 27.50 -26.46 -45.08
C GLU A 6 26.80 -25.36 -44.28
N SER A 7 25.48 -25.48 -44.16
CA SER A 7 24.68 -24.67 -43.27
C SER A 7 24.86 -25.14 -41.84
N ASN A 8 25.50 -24.35 -41.01
CA ASN A 8 25.57 -24.55 -39.54
C ASN A 8 24.17 -24.42 -38.90
N VAL A 9 23.51 -25.56 -38.78
CA VAL A 9 22.31 -25.65 -37.93
C VAL A 9 22.76 -25.68 -36.48
N THR A 10 22.69 -24.55 -35.81
CA THR A 10 22.98 -24.44 -34.40
C THR A 10 21.96 -25.28 -33.61
N ASN A 11 22.42 -26.39 -33.04
CA ASN A 11 21.61 -27.34 -32.30
C ASN A 11 20.97 -26.64 -31.09
N ARG A 12 19.66 -26.79 -30.86
CA ARG A 12 18.88 -26.23 -29.74
C ARG A 12 19.55 -26.43 -28.38
N ARG A 13 20.35 -27.49 -28.20
CA ARG A 13 21.16 -27.73 -26.99
C ARG A 13 22.33 -26.75 -26.81
N GLN A 14 22.92 -26.25 -27.91
CA GLN A 14 24.01 -25.26 -27.82
C GLN A 14 23.46 -23.85 -27.57
N ALA A 15 22.33 -23.51 -28.14
CA ALA A 15 21.65 -22.24 -27.84
C ALA A 15 21.26 -22.13 -26.35
N MET A 16 20.84 -23.24 -25.71
CA MET A 16 20.55 -23.23 -24.27
C MET A 16 21.79 -23.12 -23.38
N LYS A 17 22.97 -23.54 -23.85
CA LYS A 17 24.21 -23.38 -23.06
C LYS A 17 24.78 -21.97 -23.06
N CYS A 18 24.49 -21.17 -24.08
CA CYS A 18 24.90 -19.75 -24.10
C CYS A 18 24.07 -18.82 -23.22
N LEU A 19 22.86 -19.24 -22.78
CA LEU A 19 21.99 -18.47 -21.92
C LEU A 19 22.31 -18.64 -20.40
N LEU A 20 23.24 -19.53 -20.04
CA LEU A 20 23.60 -19.85 -18.65
C LEU A 20 24.68 -18.92 -18.05
N TRP A 21 25.12 -17.85 -18.73
CA TRP A 21 26.21 -16.96 -18.26
C TRP A 21 25.76 -15.53 -17.97
N GLY A 22 24.52 -15.30 -17.64
CA GLY A 22 24.05 -14.00 -17.16
C GLY A 22 23.27 -14.21 -15.87
N GLY A 23 23.73 -13.64 -14.76
CA GLY A 23 23.15 -13.79 -13.43
C GLY A 23 21.62 -13.59 -13.40
N ALA A 24 20.94 -14.42 -12.62
CA ALA A 24 19.51 -14.40 -12.30
C ALA A 24 18.59 -14.05 -13.50
N GLY A 25 18.70 -14.81 -14.58
CA GLY A 25 17.86 -14.62 -15.75
C GLY A 25 16.50 -15.28 -15.58
N VAL A 26 15.44 -14.54 -15.77
CA VAL A 26 14.11 -15.10 -15.97
C VAL A 26 14.04 -15.64 -17.39
N LEU A 27 13.99 -16.96 -17.55
CA LEU A 27 13.71 -17.58 -18.85
C LEU A 27 12.19 -17.52 -19.10
N TRP A 28 11.83 -16.97 -20.25
CA TRP A 28 10.44 -16.95 -20.71
C TRP A 28 10.17 -18.14 -21.62
N THR A 29 9.14 -18.90 -21.35
CA THR A 29 8.61 -19.92 -22.25
C THR A 29 7.29 -19.46 -22.85
N PHE A 30 7.03 -19.83 -24.10
CA PHE A 30 5.76 -19.56 -24.76
C PHE A 30 4.95 -20.86 -24.83
N ALA A 31 3.78 -20.87 -24.18
CA ALA A 31 2.80 -21.93 -24.34
C ALA A 31 1.49 -21.29 -24.82
N GLY A 32 1.05 -21.61 -26.02
CA GLY A 32 -0.16 -21.05 -26.63
C GLY A 32 -0.07 -19.54 -26.93
N GLY A 33 1.12 -19.01 -27.25
CA GLY A 33 1.31 -17.59 -27.58
C GLY A 33 1.41 -16.64 -26.38
N VAL A 34 1.29 -17.15 -25.14
CA VAL A 34 1.41 -16.34 -23.91
C VAL A 34 2.79 -16.57 -23.28
N PRO A 35 3.59 -15.50 -22.99
CA PRO A 35 4.86 -15.65 -22.30
C PRO A 35 4.64 -16.10 -20.86
N ARG A 36 5.33 -17.16 -20.43
CA ARG A 36 5.33 -17.65 -19.05
C ARG A 36 6.76 -17.65 -18.50
N PRO A 37 7.01 -17.13 -17.30
CA PRO A 37 8.32 -17.19 -16.68
C PRO A 37 8.65 -18.61 -16.25
N LEU A 38 9.82 -19.11 -16.66
CA LEU A 38 10.38 -20.37 -16.15
C LEU A 38 11.41 -20.03 -15.08
N ARG A 39 11.18 -20.45 -13.83
CA ARG A 39 12.15 -20.29 -12.75
C ARG A 39 13.21 -21.40 -12.85
N LEU A 40 14.47 -21.03 -12.97
CA LEU A 40 15.62 -21.92 -12.87
C LEU A 40 16.42 -21.53 -11.62
N GLY A 41 16.44 -22.39 -10.64
CA GLY A 41 17.43 -22.32 -9.57
C GLY A 41 16.86 -22.37 -8.16
N GLY A 42 17.47 -23.19 -7.35
CA GLY A 42 17.71 -23.26 -5.92
C GLY A 42 16.53 -22.91 -4.99
N GLU A 43 16.07 -23.91 -4.30
CA GLU A 43 15.09 -23.86 -3.22
C GLU A 43 15.60 -23.00 -2.05
N ALA A 44 15.27 -21.69 -2.05
CA ALA A 44 14.91 -21.03 -0.83
C ALA A 44 13.39 -21.22 -0.73
N GLU A 45 12.90 -21.95 0.26
CA GLU A 45 11.47 -22.13 0.50
C GLU A 45 10.81 -20.77 0.75
N ALA A 46 10.42 -20.09 -0.33
CA ALA A 46 9.35 -19.12 -0.27
C ALA A 46 8.09 -19.98 -0.04
N GLY A 47 7.50 -19.88 1.14
CA GLY A 47 6.23 -20.55 1.43
C GLY A 47 5.26 -20.27 0.27
N GLU A 48 4.53 -21.32 -0.15
CA GLU A 48 3.59 -21.23 -1.27
C GLU A 48 2.63 -20.06 -1.03
N VAL A 49 2.66 -19.03 -1.87
CA VAL A 49 1.73 -17.91 -1.77
C VAL A 49 0.35 -18.43 -2.19
N ARG A 50 -0.50 -18.68 -1.21
CA ARG A 50 -1.89 -19.08 -1.44
C ARG A 50 -2.70 -17.83 -1.75
N GLY A 51 -3.44 -17.84 -2.84
CA GLY A 51 -4.32 -16.73 -3.22
C GLY A 51 -5.26 -16.35 -2.07
N PHE A 52 -5.28 -15.08 -1.69
CA PHE A 52 -6.16 -14.55 -0.65
C PHE A 52 -6.52 -13.10 -0.93
N THR A 53 -7.53 -12.58 -0.24
CA THR A 53 -7.97 -11.20 -0.39
C THR A 53 -7.88 -10.46 0.93
N PHE A 54 -7.50 -9.18 0.85
CA PHE A 54 -7.57 -8.24 1.96
C PHE A 54 -8.14 -6.91 1.50
N GLY A 55 -8.50 -6.05 2.44
CA GLY A 55 -9.09 -4.75 2.14
C GLY A 55 -8.18 -3.58 2.50
N GLN A 56 -8.41 -2.42 1.89
CA GLN A 56 -7.89 -1.15 2.33
C GLN A 56 -9.04 -0.15 2.51
N ILE A 57 -9.09 0.48 3.68
CA ILE A 57 -9.88 1.65 4.03
C ILE A 57 -8.89 2.75 4.39
N SER A 58 -9.19 4.01 4.10
CA SER A 58 -8.30 5.14 4.36
C SER A 58 -9.06 6.42 4.63
N ASP A 59 -8.43 7.31 5.40
CA ASP A 59 -8.86 8.70 5.53
C ASP A 59 -10.33 8.82 5.95
N SER A 60 -10.69 8.18 7.07
CA SER A 60 -12.04 8.16 7.58
C SER A 60 -12.45 9.46 8.28
N HIS A 61 -11.48 10.21 8.79
CA HIS A 61 -11.65 11.53 9.41
C HIS A 61 -12.89 11.64 10.30
N ILE A 62 -13.10 10.67 11.19
CA ILE A 62 -14.24 10.70 12.13
C ILE A 62 -14.21 12.01 12.91
N GLY A 63 -15.36 12.69 12.93
CA GLY A 63 -15.50 14.04 13.48
C GLY A 63 -15.44 15.17 12.44
N PHE A 64 -15.08 14.87 11.17
CA PHE A 64 -15.21 15.85 10.08
C PHE A 64 -16.67 16.15 9.76
N LYS A 65 -16.99 17.44 9.62
CA LYS A 65 -18.34 17.91 9.28
C LYS A 65 -18.28 18.95 8.18
N ALA A 66 -18.97 18.70 7.07
CA ALA A 66 -19.06 19.61 5.94
C ALA A 66 -20.52 19.92 5.58
N GLY A 67 -21.18 20.73 6.40
CA GLY A 67 -22.53 21.24 6.12
C GLY A 67 -23.58 20.13 5.97
N ALA A 68 -24.25 20.08 4.82
CA ALA A 68 -25.35 19.15 4.54
C ALA A 68 -24.92 17.79 3.98
N HIS A 69 -23.60 17.50 3.92
CA HIS A 69 -23.10 16.22 3.47
C HIS A 69 -23.39 15.13 4.50
N PRO A 70 -23.47 13.84 4.07
CA PRO A 70 -23.41 12.70 5.00
C PRO A 70 -22.24 12.86 5.95
N SER A 71 -22.41 12.49 7.21
CA SER A 71 -21.31 12.56 8.18
C SER A 71 -20.19 11.57 7.82
N ALA A 72 -18.98 11.83 8.30
CA ALA A 72 -17.87 10.89 8.12
C ALA A 72 -18.18 9.53 8.77
N GLU A 73 -19.00 9.52 9.82
CA GLU A 73 -19.52 8.33 10.47
C GLU A 73 -20.40 7.50 9.53
N ASP A 74 -21.36 8.16 8.83
CA ASP A 74 -22.27 7.49 7.89
C ASP A 74 -21.52 6.90 6.70
N THR A 75 -20.58 7.66 6.12
CA THR A 75 -19.80 7.18 4.96
C THR A 75 -18.80 6.09 5.34
N LEU A 76 -18.23 6.13 6.56
CA LEU A 76 -17.42 5.03 7.06
C LEU A 76 -18.27 3.78 7.32
N ALA A 77 -19.49 3.93 7.85
CA ALA A 77 -20.40 2.80 8.07
C ALA A 77 -20.76 2.11 6.73
N ASP A 78 -21.04 2.89 5.67
CA ASP A 78 -21.26 2.37 4.32
C ASP A 78 -20.01 1.64 3.78
N ALA A 79 -18.83 2.24 3.96
CA ALA A 79 -17.56 1.64 3.55
C ALA A 79 -17.31 0.31 4.25
N VAL A 80 -17.56 0.24 5.56
CA VAL A 80 -17.42 -0.96 6.38
C VAL A 80 -18.41 -2.05 5.95
N ALA A 81 -19.67 -1.69 5.68
CA ALA A 81 -20.67 -2.65 5.19
C ALA A 81 -20.27 -3.24 3.84
N GLN A 82 -19.82 -2.40 2.90
CA GLN A 82 -19.32 -2.86 1.61
C GLN A 82 -18.05 -3.71 1.74
N MET A 83 -17.12 -3.32 2.61
CA MET A 83 -15.91 -4.09 2.88
C MET A 83 -16.24 -5.46 3.48
N ALA A 84 -17.15 -5.53 4.43
CA ALA A 84 -17.59 -6.79 5.04
C ALA A 84 -18.23 -7.74 4.01
N ALA A 85 -19.01 -7.19 3.05
CA ALA A 85 -19.60 -7.96 1.96
C ALA A 85 -18.56 -8.58 1.01
N MET A 86 -17.37 -7.99 0.89
CA MET A 86 -16.26 -8.54 0.11
C MET A 86 -15.54 -9.70 0.79
N GLN A 87 -15.84 -9.98 2.07
CA GLN A 87 -15.27 -11.05 2.88
C GLN A 87 -13.73 -11.10 2.85
N PRO A 88 -13.01 -9.98 3.08
CA PRO A 88 -11.56 -10.00 3.14
C PRO A 88 -11.09 -10.83 4.33
N GLN A 89 -9.86 -11.35 4.28
CA GLN A 89 -9.27 -12.04 5.42
C GLN A 89 -8.88 -11.08 6.55
N PHE A 90 -8.45 -9.88 6.19
CA PHE A 90 -8.21 -8.76 7.08
C PHE A 90 -8.34 -7.44 6.31
N VAL A 91 -8.29 -6.33 7.02
CA VAL A 91 -8.32 -4.98 6.43
C VAL A 91 -7.12 -4.19 6.91
N ILE A 92 -6.56 -3.34 6.06
CA ILE A 92 -5.58 -2.30 6.39
C ILE A 92 -6.33 -0.96 6.43
N HIS A 93 -6.15 -0.20 7.50
CA HIS A 93 -6.54 1.20 7.56
C HIS A 93 -5.28 2.07 7.43
N SER A 94 -5.17 2.81 6.33
CA SER A 94 -3.95 3.54 5.98
C SER A 94 -3.88 4.97 6.53
N GLY A 95 -4.52 5.23 7.69
CA GLY A 95 -4.36 6.45 8.46
C GLY A 95 -5.49 7.45 8.31
N ASP A 96 -5.41 8.55 9.08
CA ASP A 96 -6.44 9.57 9.26
C ASP A 96 -7.79 8.95 9.65
N VAL A 97 -7.73 8.17 10.73
CA VAL A 97 -8.91 7.54 11.36
C VAL A 97 -9.80 8.62 11.98
N SER A 98 -9.19 9.55 12.71
CA SER A 98 -9.83 10.70 13.32
C SER A 98 -9.56 12.00 12.55
N HIS A 99 -10.33 13.03 12.82
CA HIS A 99 -10.09 14.36 12.24
C HIS A 99 -9.25 15.27 13.15
N LEU A 100 -9.33 15.11 14.46
CA LEU A 100 -8.70 16.00 15.44
C LEU A 100 -8.00 15.26 16.58
N SER A 101 -7.64 13.99 16.41
CA SER A 101 -6.99 13.15 17.43
C SER A 101 -7.74 13.08 18.77
N ALA A 102 -9.08 13.22 18.77
CA ALA A 102 -9.87 13.17 19.99
C ALA A 102 -10.24 11.72 20.37
N ALA A 103 -10.23 11.42 21.68
CA ALA A 103 -10.52 10.07 22.17
C ALA A 103 -11.90 9.57 21.74
N GLU A 104 -12.90 10.44 21.70
CA GLU A 104 -14.25 10.13 21.25
C GLU A 104 -14.29 9.77 19.76
N GLN A 105 -13.51 10.46 18.93
CA GLN A 105 -13.41 10.16 17.49
C GLN A 105 -12.81 8.78 17.27
N PHE A 106 -11.75 8.43 17.98
CA PHE A 106 -11.17 7.09 17.94
C PHE A 106 -12.13 6.03 18.47
N ALA A 107 -12.94 6.36 19.51
CA ALA A 107 -13.94 5.44 20.03
C ALA A 107 -15.00 5.11 18.98
N VAL A 108 -15.58 6.13 18.35
CA VAL A 108 -16.60 5.99 17.30
C VAL A 108 -16.04 5.25 16.09
N ALA A 109 -14.84 5.62 15.61
CA ALA A 109 -14.19 4.91 14.51
C ALA A 109 -14.01 3.42 14.82
N GLY A 110 -13.52 3.11 16.03
CA GLY A 110 -13.32 1.72 16.46
C GLY A 110 -14.62 0.92 16.52
N GLU A 111 -15.72 1.51 16.97
CA GLU A 111 -17.05 0.88 16.99
C GLU A 111 -17.54 0.58 15.56
N ILE A 112 -17.49 1.55 14.65
CA ILE A 112 -17.91 1.36 13.26
C ILE A 112 -17.06 0.29 12.59
N MET A 113 -15.74 0.32 12.77
CA MET A 113 -14.80 -0.62 12.15
C MET A 113 -14.99 -2.07 12.64
N GLN A 114 -15.60 -2.33 13.80
CA GLN A 114 -15.98 -3.70 14.22
C GLN A 114 -16.94 -4.37 13.24
N GLY A 115 -17.71 -3.58 12.48
CA GLY A 115 -18.61 -4.09 11.44
C GLY A 115 -17.92 -4.90 10.33
N VAL A 116 -16.61 -4.71 10.12
CA VAL A 116 -15.82 -5.53 9.19
C VAL A 116 -15.76 -7.01 9.63
N LYS A 117 -15.84 -7.29 10.95
CA LYS A 117 -15.77 -8.64 11.55
C LYS A 117 -14.48 -9.39 11.17
N ARG A 118 -13.41 -8.68 11.00
CA ARG A 118 -12.05 -9.16 10.66
C ARG A 118 -11.02 -8.33 11.42
N ASP A 119 -9.80 -8.84 11.50
CA ASP A 119 -8.67 -8.06 11.97
C ASP A 119 -8.45 -6.83 11.11
N VAL A 120 -8.17 -5.70 11.75
CA VAL A 120 -7.80 -4.45 11.09
C VAL A 120 -6.40 -4.05 11.54
N PHE A 121 -5.53 -3.79 10.58
CA PHE A 121 -4.16 -3.34 10.77
C PHE A 121 -4.10 -1.83 10.46
N TYR A 122 -3.69 -1.04 11.43
CA TYR A 122 -3.71 0.42 11.34
C TYR A 122 -2.31 1.00 11.27
N VAL A 123 -2.15 2.09 10.54
CA VAL A 123 -1.08 3.07 10.69
C VAL A 123 -1.71 4.45 10.90
N PRO A 124 -1.09 5.37 11.66
CA PRO A 124 -1.67 6.69 11.86
C PRO A 124 -1.51 7.58 10.61
N GLY A 125 -2.45 8.51 10.42
CA GLY A 125 -2.25 9.70 9.61
C GLY A 125 -1.88 10.92 10.47
N GLU A 126 -1.61 12.05 9.85
CA GLU A 126 -1.22 13.28 10.56
C GLU A 126 -2.35 13.81 11.45
N HIS A 127 -3.60 13.60 11.07
CA HIS A 127 -4.75 13.96 11.88
C HIS A 127 -4.90 13.10 13.13
N ASP A 128 -4.29 11.92 13.17
CA ASP A 128 -4.31 11.01 14.32
C ASP A 128 -3.20 11.31 15.33
N THR A 129 -2.29 12.25 15.02
CA THR A 129 -1.12 12.56 15.87
C THR A 129 -1.14 13.99 16.42
N ILE A 130 -2.23 14.71 16.20
CA ILE A 130 -2.38 16.11 16.63
C ILE A 130 -2.30 16.22 18.16
N GLY A 131 -1.32 16.97 18.64
CA GLY A 131 -1.23 17.40 20.05
C GLY A 131 -0.63 16.40 21.03
N ASP A 132 -0.47 15.11 20.66
CA ASP A 132 0.04 14.06 21.55
C ASP A 132 0.99 13.07 20.89
N ASP A 133 1.51 13.40 19.68
CA ASP A 133 2.38 12.55 18.87
C ASP A 133 1.79 11.15 18.61
N GLY A 134 0.45 11.05 18.57
CA GLY A 134 -0.28 9.82 18.30
C GLY A 134 -0.46 8.89 19.49
N LYS A 135 -0.23 9.35 20.72
CA LYS A 135 -0.36 8.51 21.94
C LYS A 135 -1.73 7.85 22.03
N LEU A 136 -2.82 8.62 21.90
CA LEU A 136 -4.18 8.07 21.94
C LEU A 136 -4.46 7.08 20.81
N PHE A 137 -3.93 7.36 19.60
CA PHE A 137 -4.04 6.44 18.48
C PHE A 137 -3.33 5.10 18.78
N PHE A 138 -2.06 5.15 19.23
CA PHE A 138 -1.28 3.94 19.51
C PHE A 138 -1.84 3.13 20.69
N GLU A 139 -2.39 3.77 21.70
CA GLU A 139 -3.08 3.09 22.81
C GLU A 139 -4.29 2.28 22.32
N ARG A 140 -5.02 2.77 21.32
CA ARG A 140 -6.24 2.13 20.85
C ARG A 140 -6.02 1.17 19.67
N PHE A 141 -5.19 1.53 18.70
CA PHE A 141 -5.02 0.82 17.44
C PHE A 141 -3.62 0.27 17.22
N GLY A 142 -2.66 0.65 18.05
CA GLY A 142 -1.27 0.26 17.87
C GLY A 142 -1.05 -1.24 18.01
N ARG A 143 -0.33 -1.82 17.06
CA ARG A 143 0.13 -3.22 17.11
C ARG A 143 1.65 -3.35 17.24
N GLY A 144 2.37 -2.23 17.17
CA GLY A 144 3.83 -2.21 17.26
C GLY A 144 4.35 -2.48 18.66
N HIS A 145 5.34 -3.36 18.76
CA HIS A 145 6.10 -3.58 19.99
C HIS A 145 7.20 -2.52 20.09
N GLY A 146 6.97 -1.45 20.83
CA GLY A 146 7.95 -0.39 21.04
C GLY A 146 7.36 1.02 20.92
N THR A 147 8.22 2.04 21.08
CA THR A 147 7.81 3.45 21.16
C THR A 147 7.42 4.10 19.84
N GLY A 148 7.63 3.44 18.69
CA GLY A 148 7.47 4.05 17.37
C GLY A 148 6.19 3.69 16.61
N GLY A 149 5.45 2.68 17.05
CA GLY A 149 4.18 2.27 16.45
C GLY A 149 4.26 1.52 15.11
N TRP A 150 5.44 1.42 14.48
CA TRP A 150 5.65 0.62 13.26
C TRP A 150 5.77 -0.86 13.58
N TYR A 151 5.37 -1.71 12.63
CA TYR A 151 5.36 -3.16 12.81
C TYR A 151 5.37 -3.90 11.47
N SER A 152 5.56 -5.22 11.53
CA SER A 152 5.40 -6.13 10.40
C SER A 152 4.69 -7.40 10.82
N PHE A 153 4.14 -8.11 9.84
CA PHE A 153 3.54 -9.44 10.02
C PHE A 153 3.59 -10.22 8.71
N ASP A 154 3.51 -11.53 8.82
CA ASP A 154 3.45 -12.41 7.66
C ASP A 154 2.04 -13.02 7.53
N ALA A 155 1.50 -13.01 6.31
CA ALA A 155 0.25 -13.66 5.98
C ALA A 155 0.32 -14.32 4.61
N HIS A 156 0.00 -15.62 4.56
CA HIS A 156 -0.07 -16.42 3.31
C HIS A 156 1.16 -16.30 2.40
N GLY A 157 2.36 -16.21 2.97
CA GLY A 157 3.61 -16.10 2.22
C GLY A 157 3.96 -14.69 1.73
N VAL A 158 3.17 -13.69 2.11
CA VAL A 158 3.45 -12.26 1.88
C VAL A 158 3.89 -11.61 3.19
N HIS A 159 4.88 -10.74 3.11
CA HIS A 159 5.34 -9.94 4.24
C HIS A 159 4.74 -8.52 4.18
N PHE A 160 4.05 -8.15 5.25
CA PHE A 160 3.39 -6.86 5.41
C PHE A 160 4.17 -5.97 6.37
N VAL A 161 4.35 -4.70 6.01
CA VAL A 161 5.11 -3.72 6.78
C VAL A 161 4.28 -2.45 6.94
N GLY A 162 3.87 -2.15 8.17
CA GLY A 162 3.22 -0.89 8.53
C GLY A 162 4.26 0.14 8.99
N LEU A 163 4.40 1.24 8.25
CA LEU A 163 5.32 2.32 8.56
C LEU A 163 4.56 3.55 9.07
N VAL A 164 5.20 4.27 9.99
CA VAL A 164 4.72 5.53 10.54
C VAL A 164 5.55 6.67 9.97
N ASN A 165 4.93 7.60 9.25
CA ASN A 165 5.64 8.71 8.61
C ASN A 165 5.02 10.09 8.87
N VAL A 166 4.19 10.21 9.92
CA VAL A 166 3.39 11.41 10.22
C VAL A 166 3.72 12.08 11.56
N VAL A 167 4.50 11.43 12.43
CA VAL A 167 4.83 11.98 13.77
C VAL A 167 5.83 13.14 13.68
N ASN A 168 6.76 13.08 12.74
CA ASN A 168 7.81 14.10 12.55
C ASN A 168 7.73 14.68 11.14
N LEU A 169 6.73 15.52 10.89
CA LEU A 169 6.61 16.19 9.60
C LEU A 169 7.74 17.21 9.40
N THR A 170 8.18 17.36 8.16
CA THR A 170 9.11 18.44 7.80
C THR A 170 8.42 19.81 7.91
N SER A 171 9.18 20.89 7.89
CA SER A 171 8.63 22.25 7.87
C SER A 171 7.75 22.55 6.64
N THR A 172 7.84 21.73 5.61
CA THR A 172 7.01 21.82 4.39
C THR A 172 5.82 20.84 4.41
N GLY A 173 5.57 20.16 5.53
CA GLY A 173 4.48 19.22 5.69
C GLY A 173 4.71 17.83 5.09
N LEU A 174 5.92 17.55 4.54
CA LEU A 174 6.24 16.20 4.08
C LEU A 174 6.40 15.23 5.25
N GLY A 175 6.00 13.98 5.04
CA GLY A 175 6.23 12.90 5.98
C GLY A 175 7.71 12.60 6.20
N SER A 176 8.03 11.95 7.32
CA SER A 176 9.37 11.48 7.65
C SER A 176 9.31 10.12 8.36
N ILE A 177 10.12 9.18 7.90
CA ILE A 177 10.25 7.83 8.49
C ILE A 177 11.20 7.86 9.70
N GLY A 178 12.30 8.60 9.57
CA GLY A 178 13.33 8.69 10.59
C GLY A 178 14.32 7.51 10.62
N ALA A 179 15.51 7.79 11.13
CA ALA A 179 16.64 6.85 11.08
C ALA A 179 16.38 5.53 11.85
N ALA A 180 15.69 5.61 13.00
CA ALA A 180 15.39 4.45 13.83
C ALA A 180 14.48 3.44 13.11
N GLN A 181 13.41 3.92 12.49
CA GLN A 181 12.48 3.07 11.74
C GLN A 181 13.12 2.52 10.45
N ILE A 182 13.96 3.32 9.76
CA ILE A 182 14.72 2.85 8.60
C ILE A 182 15.69 1.73 9.01
N ALA A 183 16.37 1.85 10.14
CA ALA A 183 17.26 0.81 10.66
C ALA A 183 16.49 -0.46 11.06
N TRP A 184 15.33 -0.30 11.70
CA TRP A 184 14.43 -1.41 12.02
C TRP A 184 13.97 -2.13 10.75
N LEU A 185 13.49 -1.41 9.72
CA LEU A 185 13.06 -2.00 8.46
C LEU A 185 14.16 -2.81 7.77
N LYS A 186 15.39 -2.28 7.76
CA LYS A 186 16.55 -3.01 7.22
C LYS A 186 16.80 -4.32 7.96
N ASN A 187 16.64 -4.32 9.28
CA ASN A 187 16.79 -5.51 10.08
C ASN A 187 15.64 -6.50 9.90
N ASP A 188 14.40 -6.03 9.85
CA ASP A 188 13.19 -6.82 9.63
C ASP A 188 13.23 -7.56 8.28
N LEU A 189 13.68 -6.88 7.24
CA LEU A 189 13.82 -7.48 5.92
C LEU A 189 15.09 -8.35 5.77
N LYS A 190 16.06 -8.25 6.70
CA LYS A 190 17.31 -9.00 6.62
C LYS A 190 17.06 -10.50 6.63
N GLY A 191 17.65 -11.21 5.66
CA GLY A 191 17.51 -12.66 5.56
C GLY A 191 16.24 -13.15 4.85
N ARG A 192 15.27 -12.28 4.55
CA ARG A 192 14.13 -12.67 3.72
C ARG A 192 14.56 -12.94 2.29
N ALA A 193 14.00 -13.98 1.70
CA ALA A 193 14.26 -14.29 0.29
C ALA A 193 13.79 -13.14 -0.62
N SER A 194 14.55 -12.85 -1.67
CA SER A 194 14.18 -11.81 -2.66
C SER A 194 12.89 -12.13 -3.42
N SER A 195 12.47 -13.38 -3.43
CA SER A 195 11.20 -13.85 -3.99
C SER A 195 10.00 -13.62 -3.08
N THR A 196 10.20 -13.24 -1.79
CA THR A 196 9.09 -12.93 -0.87
C THR A 196 8.38 -11.66 -1.35
N PRO A 197 7.08 -11.70 -1.65
CA PRO A 197 6.31 -10.49 -1.95
C PRO A 197 6.21 -9.61 -0.70
N ILE A 198 6.39 -8.30 -0.89
CA ILE A 198 6.34 -7.31 0.19
C ILE A 198 5.17 -6.36 -0.04
N VAL A 199 4.35 -6.15 0.97
CA VAL A 199 3.34 -5.09 1.00
C VAL A 199 3.72 -4.09 2.09
N VAL A 200 4.00 -2.86 1.71
CA VAL A 200 4.28 -1.75 2.63
C VAL A 200 3.06 -0.85 2.67
N PHE A 201 2.63 -0.46 3.84
CA PHE A 201 1.57 0.54 4.00
C PHE A 201 2.00 1.63 4.98
N ALA A 202 1.74 2.86 4.59
CA ALA A 202 2.02 4.07 5.35
C ALA A 202 0.99 5.14 4.95
N HIS A 203 0.75 6.13 5.77
CA HIS A 203 -0.24 7.13 5.44
C HIS A 203 0.21 8.00 4.26
N MET A 204 1.25 8.81 4.43
CA MET A 204 1.76 9.66 3.37
C MET A 204 2.50 8.86 2.29
N PRO A 205 2.35 9.21 1.00
CA PRO A 205 3.01 8.54 -0.10
C PRO A 205 4.53 8.45 0.08
N LEU A 206 5.10 7.25 -0.18
CA LEU A 206 6.55 7.05 -0.17
C LEU A 206 7.25 7.57 -1.43
N TRP A 207 6.53 8.30 -2.28
CA TRP A 207 7.11 9.05 -3.40
C TRP A 207 6.54 10.47 -3.41
N SER A 208 7.25 11.39 -4.04
CA SER A 208 6.82 12.77 -4.15
C SER A 208 5.76 12.90 -5.24
N ILE A 209 4.52 13.20 -4.85
CA ILE A 209 3.42 13.49 -5.76
C ILE A 209 3.34 15.00 -6.00
N TYR A 210 3.17 15.77 -4.92
CA TYR A 210 3.11 17.22 -4.96
C TYR A 210 3.66 17.80 -3.66
N PRO A 211 5.00 18.02 -3.57
CA PRO A 211 5.69 18.42 -2.33
C PRO A 211 5.18 19.75 -1.75
N GLN A 212 4.69 20.66 -2.60
CA GLN A 212 4.16 21.96 -2.18
C GLN A 212 2.92 21.81 -1.28
N TRP A 213 2.23 20.69 -1.34
CA TRP A 213 1.09 20.36 -0.49
C TRP A 213 1.40 19.30 0.58
N GLY A 214 2.67 19.00 0.81
CA GLY A 214 3.07 17.95 1.75
C GLY A 214 2.84 16.51 1.22
N TRP A 215 2.53 16.34 -0.06
CA TRP A 215 2.17 15.03 -0.63
C TRP A 215 3.41 14.21 -1.00
N GLY A 216 4.00 13.61 0.01
CA GLY A 216 5.17 12.76 -0.12
C GLY A 216 5.88 12.54 1.21
N THR A 217 6.96 11.77 1.18
CA THR A 217 7.82 11.46 2.32
C THR A 217 9.25 11.85 2.00
N ALA A 218 9.83 12.73 2.81
CA ALA A 218 11.12 13.38 2.53
C ALA A 218 12.30 12.39 2.51
N ASP A 219 12.29 11.43 3.42
CA ASP A 219 13.35 10.43 3.60
C ASP A 219 12.98 9.03 3.14
N ALA A 220 12.08 8.92 2.16
CA ALA A 220 11.66 7.63 1.60
C ALA A 220 12.77 6.90 0.82
N ALA A 221 13.76 7.59 0.28
CA ALA A 221 14.79 7.01 -0.59
C ALA A 221 15.53 5.80 0.03
N PRO A 222 16.02 5.83 1.29
CA PRO A 222 16.65 4.66 1.92
C PRO A 222 15.67 3.50 2.18
N VAL A 223 14.37 3.77 2.41
CA VAL A 223 13.32 2.74 2.50
C VAL A 223 13.19 2.02 1.16
N LEU A 224 12.98 2.78 0.09
CA LEU A 224 12.84 2.24 -1.27
C LEU A 224 14.09 1.50 -1.74
N ALA A 225 15.29 1.98 -1.38
CA ALA A 225 16.54 1.27 -1.68
C ALA A 225 16.59 -0.12 -1.02
N THR A 226 16.06 -0.25 0.21
CA THR A 226 15.99 -1.53 0.91
C THR A 226 15.01 -2.50 0.25
N LEU A 227 13.93 -1.99 -0.35
CA LEU A 227 12.88 -2.77 -1.02
C LEU A 227 13.26 -3.25 -2.43
N ARG A 228 14.21 -2.59 -3.10
CA ARG A 228 14.57 -2.88 -4.52
C ARG A 228 15.03 -4.30 -4.77
N ARG A 229 15.52 -5.03 -3.76
CA ARG A 229 16.00 -6.41 -3.92
C ARG A 229 14.89 -7.46 -4.04
N PHE A 230 13.65 -7.10 -3.70
CA PHE A 230 12.51 -8.02 -3.76
C PHE A 230 11.86 -8.00 -5.14
N GLY A 231 11.40 -9.17 -5.61
CA GLY A 231 10.82 -9.32 -6.96
C GLY A 231 9.46 -8.65 -7.13
N SER A 232 8.71 -8.46 -6.03
CA SER A 232 7.38 -7.85 -6.02
C SER A 232 7.20 -7.02 -4.76
N VAL A 233 6.96 -5.71 -4.92
CA VAL A 233 6.71 -4.78 -3.82
C VAL A 233 5.48 -3.95 -4.16
N THR A 234 4.51 -3.93 -3.25
CA THR A 234 3.32 -3.07 -3.35
C THR A 234 3.33 -2.08 -2.20
N VAL A 235 3.21 -0.79 -2.50
CA VAL A 235 3.14 0.30 -1.53
C VAL A 235 1.73 0.87 -1.54
N LEU A 236 1.07 0.88 -0.38
CA LEU A 236 -0.29 1.37 -0.18
C LEU A 236 -0.26 2.62 0.70
N ASN A 237 -0.90 3.69 0.25
CA ASN A 237 -0.96 4.97 0.95
C ASN A 237 -2.39 5.53 0.96
N GLY A 238 -2.63 6.47 1.86
CA GLY A 238 -3.79 7.36 1.92
C GLY A 238 -3.43 8.81 1.60
N HIS A 239 -3.84 9.73 2.48
CA HIS A 239 -3.46 11.13 2.58
C HIS A 239 -4.01 12.04 1.48
N ILE A 240 -3.98 11.63 0.22
CA ILE A 240 -4.36 12.51 -0.90
C ILE A 240 -5.80 12.32 -1.37
N HIS A 241 -6.53 11.39 -0.78
CA HIS A 241 -7.94 11.08 -1.04
C HIS A 241 -8.29 10.80 -2.50
N GLN A 242 -7.31 10.36 -3.28
CA GLN A 242 -7.43 10.06 -4.71
C GLN A 242 -6.68 8.78 -5.05
N VAL A 243 -7.11 8.10 -6.09
CA VAL A 243 -6.39 6.95 -6.63
C VAL A 243 -5.35 7.42 -7.63
N ILE A 244 -4.09 7.40 -7.23
CA ILE A 244 -2.94 7.62 -8.10
C ILE A 244 -2.06 6.38 -8.05
N GLN A 245 -1.58 5.95 -9.21
CA GLN A 245 -0.71 4.80 -9.35
C GLN A 245 0.62 5.19 -10.00
N LYS A 246 1.70 4.58 -9.52
CA LYS A 246 3.03 4.68 -10.13
C LYS A 246 3.67 3.30 -10.13
N VAL A 247 4.41 2.98 -11.17
CA VAL A 247 5.25 1.77 -11.25
C VAL A 247 6.69 2.19 -11.47
N GLU A 248 7.59 1.70 -10.65
CA GLU A 248 9.02 1.96 -10.76
C GLU A 248 9.80 0.66 -10.50
N GLY A 249 10.23 0.01 -11.58
CA GLY A 249 10.88 -1.29 -11.53
C GLY A 249 9.96 -2.37 -10.96
N ASN A 250 10.34 -2.93 -9.82
CA ASN A 250 9.60 -3.97 -9.09
C ASN A 250 8.64 -3.40 -8.02
N VAL A 251 8.55 -2.09 -7.90
CA VAL A 251 7.71 -1.42 -6.91
C VAL A 251 6.50 -0.78 -7.58
N THR A 252 5.32 -1.11 -7.08
CA THR A 252 4.05 -0.46 -7.46
C THR A 252 3.57 0.38 -6.29
N TYR A 253 3.15 1.62 -6.56
CA TYR A 253 2.66 2.56 -5.57
C TYR A 253 1.20 2.88 -5.85
N HIS A 254 0.39 2.93 -4.80
CA HIS A 254 -1.04 3.15 -4.91
C HIS A 254 -1.53 4.00 -3.74
N THR A 255 -2.13 5.14 -4.04
CA THR A 255 -2.92 5.90 -3.07
C THR A 255 -4.37 5.44 -3.10
N ALA A 256 -5.14 5.71 -2.05
CA ALA A 256 -6.52 5.28 -1.90
C ALA A 256 -7.50 6.44 -1.95
N TYR A 257 -8.77 6.14 -2.23
CA TYR A 257 -9.87 7.03 -1.90
C TYR A 257 -9.96 7.22 -0.38
N SER A 258 -10.43 8.40 0.05
CA SER A 258 -10.96 8.61 1.39
C SER A 258 -12.35 8.02 1.52
N THR A 259 -12.76 7.72 2.75
CA THR A 259 -14.17 7.45 3.06
C THR A 259 -14.91 8.69 3.57
N ALA A 260 -14.25 9.84 3.77
CA ALA A 260 -14.85 11.05 4.33
C ALA A 260 -15.09 12.15 3.30
N PHE A 261 -14.08 12.55 2.54
CA PHE A 261 -14.18 13.62 1.54
C PHE A 261 -13.08 13.49 0.47
N PRO A 262 -13.33 13.95 -0.78
CA PRO A 262 -12.31 14.03 -1.80
C PRO A 262 -11.43 15.28 -1.62
N GLN A 263 -10.22 15.24 -2.19
CA GLN A 263 -9.33 16.40 -2.32
C GLN A 263 -9.17 16.82 -3.79
N PRO A 264 -8.76 18.07 -4.09
CA PRO A 264 -8.51 18.52 -5.45
C PRO A 264 -7.30 17.80 -6.07
N ALA A 265 -7.25 17.73 -7.40
CA ALA A 265 -6.09 17.18 -8.10
C ALA A 265 -4.82 18.00 -7.79
N PRO A 266 -3.61 17.38 -7.85
CA PRO A 266 -2.35 18.06 -7.55
C PRO A 266 -2.21 19.40 -8.28
N GLY A 267 -1.99 20.48 -7.52
CA GLY A 267 -1.82 21.84 -8.08
C GLY A 267 -3.12 22.49 -8.59
N VAL A 268 -4.28 21.88 -8.42
CA VAL A 268 -5.57 22.47 -8.79
C VAL A 268 -6.20 23.15 -7.57
N GLY A 269 -6.28 24.48 -7.59
CA GLY A 269 -6.80 25.27 -6.48
C GLY A 269 -5.74 25.78 -5.50
N PRO A 270 -6.16 26.36 -4.36
CA PRO A 270 -5.27 27.08 -3.48
C PRO A 270 -4.43 26.17 -2.55
N GLY A 271 -4.83 24.91 -2.34
CA GLY A 271 -4.17 24.00 -1.42
C GLY A 271 -4.89 22.67 -1.30
N PRO A 272 -4.32 21.72 -0.54
CA PRO A 272 -4.99 20.47 -0.21
C PRO A 272 -6.17 20.77 0.73
N GLY A 273 -7.12 19.85 0.80
CA GLY A 273 -8.24 19.93 1.72
C GLY A 273 -9.55 19.49 1.08
N PRO A 274 -10.66 19.56 1.83
CA PRO A 274 -11.93 19.05 1.35
C PRO A 274 -12.41 19.76 0.09
N LEU A 275 -12.58 19.01 -0.98
CA LEU A 275 -13.20 19.49 -2.20
C LEU A 275 -14.72 19.60 -1.96
N LYS A 276 -15.30 20.77 -2.25
CA LYS A 276 -16.74 20.96 -2.19
C LYS A 276 -17.39 20.30 -3.40
N VAL A 277 -18.23 19.32 -3.15
CA VAL A 277 -18.99 18.58 -4.16
C VAL A 277 -20.47 18.53 -3.77
N PRO A 278 -21.41 18.38 -4.69
CA PRO A 278 -22.82 18.13 -4.38
C PRO A 278 -22.97 16.88 -3.50
N ALA A 279 -23.94 16.89 -2.56
CA ALA A 279 -24.12 15.79 -1.61
C ALA A 279 -24.45 14.46 -2.30
N ASP A 280 -25.16 14.48 -3.40
CA ASP A 280 -25.54 13.33 -4.23
C ASP A 280 -24.38 12.77 -5.06
N GLU A 281 -23.33 13.56 -5.29
CA GLU A 281 -22.11 13.14 -6.00
C GLU A 281 -21.02 12.61 -5.03
N LEU A 282 -21.10 12.93 -3.74
CA LEU A 282 -20.04 12.65 -2.77
C LEU A 282 -19.64 11.17 -2.77
N LYS A 283 -20.58 10.24 -2.67
CA LYS A 283 -20.31 8.80 -2.61
C LYS A 283 -19.62 8.24 -3.85
N ALA A 284 -19.75 8.90 -5.01
CA ALA A 284 -19.04 8.53 -6.23
C ALA A 284 -17.54 8.91 -6.19
N MET A 285 -17.14 9.79 -5.26
CA MET A 285 -15.76 10.23 -5.07
C MET A 285 -15.11 9.64 -3.82
N LEU A 286 -15.86 8.90 -3.02
CA LEU A 286 -15.39 8.15 -1.86
C LEU A 286 -15.27 6.67 -2.21
N GLY A 287 -14.42 5.92 -1.48
CA GLY A 287 -14.30 4.50 -1.84
C GLY A 287 -13.43 3.67 -0.91
N ILE A 288 -13.41 2.39 -1.23
CA ILE A 288 -12.62 1.36 -0.60
C ILE A 288 -11.87 0.55 -1.66
N ARG A 289 -10.88 -0.22 -1.23
CA ARG A 289 -10.10 -1.06 -2.14
C ARG A 289 -10.13 -2.51 -1.70
N ARG A 290 -10.39 -3.41 -2.65
CA ARG A 290 -10.14 -4.84 -2.52
C ARG A 290 -8.78 -5.15 -3.14
N LEU A 291 -7.96 -5.91 -2.42
CA LEU A 291 -6.69 -6.40 -2.91
C LEU A 291 -6.74 -7.93 -2.95
N GLU A 292 -6.23 -8.49 -4.02
CA GLU A 292 -6.14 -9.93 -4.22
C GLU A 292 -4.69 -10.30 -4.49
N VAL A 293 -4.15 -11.19 -3.67
CA VAL A 293 -2.83 -11.75 -3.90
C VAL A 293 -3.00 -12.97 -4.78
N VAL A 294 -2.34 -12.95 -5.95
CA VAL A 294 -2.33 -14.07 -6.89
C VAL A 294 -0.88 -14.40 -7.18
N SER A 295 -0.43 -15.56 -6.76
CA SER A 295 0.99 -15.95 -6.81
C SER A 295 1.87 -14.96 -6.01
N ASP A 296 2.70 -14.17 -6.66
CA ASP A 296 3.60 -13.20 -6.05
C ASP A 296 3.18 -11.73 -6.32
N ARG A 297 1.97 -11.51 -6.83
CA ARG A 297 1.48 -10.18 -7.21
C ARG A 297 0.21 -9.81 -6.46
N VAL A 298 0.06 -8.50 -6.24
CA VAL A 298 -1.15 -7.92 -5.66
C VAL A 298 -1.93 -7.24 -6.78
N ALA A 299 -3.14 -7.74 -7.04
CA ALA A 299 -4.11 -7.09 -7.91
C ALA A 299 -5.03 -6.21 -7.07
N LEU A 300 -5.35 -5.02 -7.56
CA LEU A 300 -6.15 -4.04 -6.85
C LEU A 300 -7.45 -3.75 -7.62
N THR A 301 -8.54 -3.62 -6.87
CA THR A 301 -9.84 -3.17 -7.39
C THR A 301 -10.36 -2.07 -6.49
N ASP A 302 -10.43 -0.86 -7.00
CA ASP A 302 -11.06 0.28 -6.32
C ASP A 302 -12.57 0.24 -6.57
N LYS A 303 -13.35 0.50 -5.52
CA LYS A 303 -14.79 0.56 -5.56
C LYS A 303 -15.25 1.84 -4.87
N THR A 304 -16.10 2.63 -5.55
CA THR A 304 -16.71 3.81 -4.94
C THR A 304 -17.89 3.42 -4.05
N LEU A 305 -18.23 4.28 -3.09
CA LEU A 305 -19.36 4.03 -2.19
C LEU A 305 -20.72 4.20 -2.85
N ALA A 306 -20.77 4.72 -4.08
CA ALA A 306 -22.00 4.83 -4.88
C ALA A 306 -22.42 3.52 -5.57
N GLN A 307 -21.58 2.48 -5.53
CA GLN A 307 -21.79 1.19 -6.24
C GLN A 307 -22.50 0.15 -5.38
#